data_2da37fb57162c512797ba6ef27cc08ed
#
_entry.id   2da37fb57162c512797ba6ef27cc08ed
#
_cell.length_a   1.000
_cell.length_b   1.000
_cell.length_c   1.000
_cell.angle_alpha   90.00
_cell.angle_beta   90.00
_cell.angle_gamma   90.00
#
_symmetry.space_group_name_H-M   'P 1'
#
loop_
_entity.id
_entity.type
_entity.pdbx_description
1 polymer ?
#
loop_
_entity_poly.entity_id
_entity_poly.type
_entity_poly.pdbx_seq_one_letter_code
_entity_poly.pdbx_strand_id
1 'polypeptide(L)'
;MFPEDEAALSDAILDTAGPLQILGGGTRRVGRISEGRKLSTAQLKGIVLYEPGALTLVAKTGTPIAEIENVLAGENQMLAFEPMDHRVLLGTQGTPTLGGVMAANVSGPRRIQVGAARDFALGISFVVALANY
;
A
#
# COMPACT_ATOMS: atom_id res chain seq x y z
N MET A 1 2.25 16.67 -0.37
CA MET A 1 3.37 16.23 0.50
C MET A 1 3.79 14.84 0.05
N PHE A 2 5.09 14.55 0.05
CA PHE A 2 5.66 13.30 -0.44
C PHE A 2 6.75 12.83 0.52
N PRO A 3 6.38 12.35 1.73
CA PRO A 3 7.35 11.88 2.70
C PRO A 3 8.13 10.68 2.15
N GLU A 4 9.43 10.62 2.44
CA GLU A 4 10.34 9.57 1.98
C GLU A 4 10.62 8.52 3.08
N ASP A 5 10.32 8.86 4.32
CA ASP A 5 10.47 7.99 5.47
C ASP A 5 9.35 8.22 6.51
N GLU A 6 9.37 7.41 7.58
CA GLU A 6 8.36 7.42 8.63
C GLU A 6 8.42 8.71 9.48
N ALA A 7 9.60 9.28 9.68
CA ALA A 7 9.76 10.53 10.43
C ALA A 7 9.15 11.70 9.65
N ALA A 8 9.50 11.83 8.36
CA ALA A 8 8.92 12.84 7.48
C ALA A 8 7.39 12.67 7.31
N LEU A 9 6.88 11.42 7.35
CA LEU A 9 5.44 11.15 7.35
C LEU A 9 4.79 11.66 8.63
N SER A 10 5.39 11.40 9.79
CA SER A 10 4.92 11.87 11.09
C SER A 10 4.87 13.39 11.14
N ASP A 11 5.96 14.06 10.75
CA ASP A 11 6.04 15.51 10.72
C ASP A 11 4.99 16.12 9.78
N ALA A 12 4.82 15.55 8.59
CA ALA A 12 3.81 16.00 7.63
C ALA A 12 2.38 15.90 8.16
N ILE A 13 2.08 14.90 9.00
CA ILE A 13 0.79 14.74 9.65
C ILE A 13 0.61 15.75 10.77
N LEU A 14 1.62 15.93 11.62
CA LEU A 14 1.59 16.88 12.75
C LEU A 14 1.47 18.33 12.28
N ASP A 15 2.16 18.68 11.21
CA ASP A 15 2.16 20.05 10.63
C ASP A 15 0.88 20.39 9.84
N THR A 16 -0.01 19.42 9.66
CA THR A 16 -1.22 19.65 8.85
C THR A 16 -2.42 19.97 9.73
N ALA A 17 -2.84 21.23 9.72
CA ALA A 17 -4.14 21.62 10.23
C ALA A 17 -5.24 21.24 9.24
N GLY A 18 -6.21 20.41 9.66
CA GLY A 18 -7.36 20.02 8.85
C GLY A 18 -7.23 18.64 8.16
N PRO A 19 -8.17 18.31 7.28
CA PRO A 19 -8.27 16.99 6.70
C PRO A 19 -7.12 16.66 5.74
N LEU A 20 -6.67 15.42 5.78
CA LEU A 20 -5.68 14.85 4.85
C LEU A 20 -6.34 13.93 3.84
N GLN A 21 -5.97 14.08 2.58
CA GLN A 21 -6.26 13.13 1.52
C GLN A 21 -5.04 12.21 1.32
N ILE A 22 -5.09 11.01 1.86
CA ILE A 22 -4.00 10.04 1.75
C ILE A 22 -4.09 9.32 0.40
N LEU A 23 -2.99 9.33 -0.36
CA LEU A 23 -2.89 8.73 -1.68
C LEU A 23 -1.71 7.75 -1.72
N GLY A 24 -1.96 6.53 -2.21
CA GLY A 24 -0.90 5.61 -2.65
C GLY A 24 -0.53 5.89 -4.12
N GLY A 25 -0.52 4.86 -4.95
CA GLY A 25 -0.22 4.98 -6.38
C GLY A 25 -1.32 5.58 -7.26
N GLY A 26 -2.45 6.00 -6.70
CA GLY A 26 -3.52 6.70 -7.42
C GLY A 26 -4.36 5.83 -8.38
N THR A 27 -4.23 4.52 -8.33
CA THR A 27 -4.87 3.57 -9.26
C THR A 27 -6.31 3.21 -8.90
N ARG A 28 -6.76 3.58 -7.70
CA ARG A 28 -8.09 3.19 -7.19
C ARG A 28 -8.79 4.38 -6.57
N ARG A 29 -9.47 5.15 -7.42
CA ARG A 29 -10.31 6.27 -7.00
C ARG A 29 -11.75 5.79 -6.93
N VAL A 30 -12.19 5.35 -5.76
CA VAL A 30 -13.56 4.90 -5.51
C VAL A 30 -14.20 5.83 -4.49
N GLY A 31 -15.42 6.29 -4.75
CA GLY A 31 -16.16 7.19 -3.88
C GLY A 31 -15.87 8.68 -4.12
N ARG A 32 -16.34 9.51 -3.19
CA ARG A 32 -16.10 10.96 -3.24
C ARG A 32 -14.67 11.29 -2.90
N ILE A 33 -14.08 12.17 -3.70
CA ILE A 33 -12.77 12.76 -3.36
C ILE A 33 -13.01 13.68 -2.16
N SER A 34 -12.35 13.37 -1.03
CA SER A 34 -12.37 14.25 0.14
C SER A 34 -11.61 15.54 -0.18
N GLU A 35 -12.15 16.66 0.26
CA GLU A 35 -11.38 17.90 0.31
C GLU A 35 -10.33 17.77 1.40
N GLY A 36 -9.09 18.14 1.10
CA GLY A 36 -7.99 18.04 2.04
C GLY A 36 -6.63 18.18 1.38
N ARG A 37 -5.62 18.38 2.23
CA ARG A 37 -4.23 18.46 1.77
C ARG A 37 -3.75 17.07 1.34
N LYS A 38 -3.22 16.96 0.12
CA LYS A 38 -2.76 15.68 -0.44
C LYS A 38 -1.47 15.22 0.23
N LEU A 39 -1.48 13.99 0.77
CA LEU A 39 -0.34 13.27 1.31
C LEU A 39 -0.15 12.00 0.49
N SER A 40 0.96 11.89 -0.24
CA SER A 40 1.26 10.70 -1.03
C SER A 40 2.27 9.82 -0.33
N THR A 41 1.96 8.53 -0.20
CA THR A 41 2.86 7.51 0.34
C THR A 41 3.73 6.86 -0.74
N ALA A 42 3.67 7.32 -1.99
CA ALA A 42 4.37 6.70 -3.12
C ALA A 42 5.90 6.73 -3.00
N GLN A 43 6.48 7.63 -2.20
CA GLN A 43 7.92 7.68 -1.94
C GLN A 43 8.38 6.75 -0.81
N LEU A 44 7.45 6.27 0.01
CA LEU A 44 7.73 5.25 1.03
C LEU A 44 7.84 3.88 0.34
N LYS A 45 8.89 3.65 -0.43
CA LYS A 45 9.08 2.46 -1.26
C LYS A 45 10.34 1.68 -0.91
N GLY A 46 10.35 0.42 -1.28
CA GLY A 46 11.45 -0.53 -1.16
C GLY A 46 11.08 -1.75 -0.34
N ILE A 47 11.70 -2.86 -0.68
CA ILE A 47 11.65 -4.11 0.07
C ILE A 47 12.69 -4.00 1.19
N VAL A 48 12.25 -4.15 2.43
CA VAL A 48 13.10 -4.03 3.63
C VAL A 48 13.72 -5.37 3.99
N LEU A 49 12.94 -6.45 3.85
CA LEU A 49 13.37 -7.80 4.12
C LEU A 49 12.65 -8.77 3.20
N TYR A 50 13.35 -9.77 2.70
CA TYR A 50 12.75 -10.90 2.03
C TYR A 50 13.46 -12.19 2.43
N GLU A 51 12.69 -13.09 3.05
CA GLU A 51 13.16 -14.41 3.49
C GLU A 51 12.35 -15.49 2.76
N PRO A 52 12.84 -15.97 1.60
CA PRO A 52 12.08 -16.95 0.79
C PRO A 52 11.77 -18.22 1.55
N GLY A 53 12.70 -18.71 2.38
CA GLY A 53 12.52 -19.93 3.17
C GLY A 53 11.46 -19.81 4.26
N ALA A 54 11.22 -18.59 4.76
CA ALA A 54 10.18 -18.29 5.73
C ALA A 54 8.88 -17.79 5.07
N LEU A 55 8.82 -17.70 3.75
CA LEU A 55 7.70 -17.13 2.98
C LEU A 55 7.29 -15.74 3.47
N THR A 56 8.28 -14.94 3.91
CA THR A 56 8.05 -13.65 4.56
C THR A 56 8.74 -12.53 3.80
N LEU A 57 7.97 -11.48 3.52
CA LEU A 57 8.44 -10.27 2.89
C LEU A 57 7.98 -9.05 3.69
N VAL A 58 8.89 -8.11 3.95
CA VAL A 58 8.61 -6.80 4.54
C VAL A 58 8.92 -5.73 3.51
N ALA A 59 7.93 -4.91 3.20
CA ALA A 59 8.09 -3.83 2.25
C ALA A 59 7.36 -2.56 2.71
N LYS A 60 7.87 -1.41 2.29
CA LYS A 60 7.24 -0.12 2.54
C LYS A 60 5.97 0.03 1.70
N THR A 61 5.02 0.81 2.18
CA THR A 61 3.65 0.90 1.63
C THR A 61 3.58 1.39 0.18
N GLY A 62 4.50 2.26 -0.22
CA GLY A 62 4.61 2.81 -1.59
C GLY A 62 5.29 1.88 -2.59
N THR A 63 5.76 0.70 -2.16
CA THR A 63 6.44 -0.25 -3.05
C THR A 63 5.47 -0.74 -4.13
N PRO A 64 5.84 -0.63 -5.42
CA PRO A 64 5.04 -1.15 -6.52
C PRO A 64 4.78 -2.66 -6.39
N ILE A 65 3.56 -3.09 -6.65
CA ILE A 65 3.23 -4.52 -6.66
C ILE A 65 4.09 -5.28 -7.68
N ALA A 66 4.32 -4.72 -8.86
CA ALA A 66 5.16 -5.35 -9.88
C ALA A 66 6.61 -5.58 -9.41
N GLU A 67 7.16 -4.68 -8.57
CA GLU A 67 8.50 -4.87 -7.99
C GLU A 67 8.52 -6.08 -7.04
N ILE A 68 7.49 -6.20 -6.20
CA ILE A 68 7.34 -7.33 -5.28
C ILE A 68 7.17 -8.64 -6.07
N GLU A 69 6.30 -8.66 -7.06
CA GLU A 69 6.06 -9.83 -7.90
C GLU A 69 7.32 -10.29 -8.64
N ASN A 70 8.14 -9.36 -9.14
CA ASN A 70 9.41 -9.67 -9.79
C ASN A 70 10.41 -10.32 -8.83
N VAL A 71 10.51 -9.81 -7.59
CA VAL A 71 11.41 -10.39 -6.58
C VAL A 71 10.94 -11.78 -6.17
N LEU A 72 9.65 -11.97 -5.94
CA LEU A 72 9.07 -13.27 -5.60
C LEU A 72 9.24 -14.29 -6.74
N ALA A 73 9.06 -13.87 -7.99
CA ALA A 73 9.23 -14.75 -9.16
C ALA A 73 10.66 -15.29 -9.28
N GLY A 74 11.68 -14.53 -8.84
CA GLY A 74 13.07 -14.99 -8.77
C GLY A 74 13.27 -16.23 -7.90
N GLU A 75 12.42 -16.43 -6.91
CA GLU A 75 12.42 -17.58 -6.00
C GLU A 75 11.25 -18.55 -6.26
N ASN A 76 10.61 -18.48 -7.45
CA ASN A 76 9.43 -19.25 -7.80
C ASN A 76 8.27 -19.11 -6.80
N GLN A 77 8.11 -17.92 -6.22
CA GLN A 77 7.04 -17.57 -5.29
C GLN A 77 6.11 -16.52 -5.89
N MET A 78 4.93 -16.36 -5.29
CA MET A 78 3.95 -15.36 -5.70
C MET A 78 3.11 -14.90 -4.51
N LEU A 79 2.44 -13.73 -4.66
CA LEU A 79 1.42 -13.28 -3.72
C LEU A 79 0.16 -14.14 -3.88
N ALA A 80 -0.18 -14.93 -2.87
CA ALA A 80 -1.28 -15.90 -2.94
C ALA A 80 -2.65 -15.25 -3.13
N PHE A 81 -2.85 -14.03 -2.61
CA PHE A 81 -4.14 -13.32 -2.61
C PHE A 81 -4.46 -12.58 -3.93
N GLU A 82 -3.63 -12.69 -4.96
CA GLU A 82 -3.83 -12.04 -6.26
C GLU A 82 -4.16 -10.54 -6.16
N PRO A 83 -3.17 -9.65 -6.03
CA PRO A 83 -3.42 -8.21 -6.00
C PRO A 83 -4.13 -7.76 -7.29
N MET A 84 -5.36 -7.29 -7.18
CA MET A 84 -6.14 -6.89 -8.35
C MET A 84 -5.72 -5.52 -8.87
N ASP A 85 -5.37 -5.43 -10.16
CA ASP A 85 -5.13 -4.17 -10.84
C ASP A 85 -6.45 -3.57 -11.35
N HIS A 86 -6.84 -2.43 -10.78
CA HIS A 86 -8.08 -1.74 -11.15
C HIS A 86 -7.92 -0.70 -12.25
N ARG A 87 -6.71 -0.49 -12.78
CA ARG A 87 -6.46 0.59 -13.75
C ARG A 87 -7.32 0.46 -15.00
N VAL A 88 -7.43 -0.75 -15.53
CA VAL A 88 -8.26 -1.01 -16.73
C VAL A 88 -9.74 -0.76 -16.44
N LEU A 89 -10.23 -1.25 -15.29
CA LEU A 89 -11.64 -1.11 -14.90
C LEU A 89 -12.03 0.34 -14.63
N LEU A 90 -11.15 1.10 -13.97
CA LEU A 90 -11.45 2.47 -13.52
C LEU A 90 -10.91 3.56 -14.45
N GLY A 91 -10.24 3.19 -15.55
CA GLY A 91 -9.61 4.15 -16.46
C GLY A 91 -8.54 5.00 -15.79
N THR A 92 -7.90 4.49 -14.74
CA THR A 92 -6.90 5.23 -13.95
C THR A 92 -5.48 4.96 -14.46
N GLN A 93 -4.61 5.93 -14.22
CA GLN A 93 -3.17 5.79 -14.43
C GLN A 93 -2.47 5.76 -13.06
N GLY A 94 -1.18 5.51 -13.07
CA GLY A 94 -0.39 5.39 -11.84
C GLY A 94 0.12 3.97 -11.63
N THR A 95 0.66 3.71 -10.45
CA THR A 95 1.32 2.44 -10.12
C THR A 95 0.65 1.80 -8.92
N PRO A 96 0.09 0.58 -9.04
CA PRO A 96 -0.45 -0.15 -7.88
C PRO A 96 0.64 -0.36 -6.83
N THR A 97 0.35 -0.02 -5.58
CA THR A 97 1.29 -0.14 -4.45
C THR A 97 0.79 -1.10 -3.40
N LEU A 98 1.71 -1.68 -2.63
CA LEU A 98 1.39 -2.61 -1.55
C LEU A 98 0.41 -1.99 -0.54
N GLY A 99 0.67 -0.76 -0.09
CA GLY A 99 -0.21 -0.05 0.84
C GLY A 99 -1.62 0.15 0.30
N GLY A 100 -1.75 0.44 -1.02
CA GLY A 100 -3.06 0.57 -1.65
C GLY A 100 -3.84 -0.75 -1.71
N VAL A 101 -3.15 -1.88 -1.89
CA VAL A 101 -3.77 -3.22 -1.87
C VAL A 101 -4.20 -3.60 -0.46
N MET A 102 -3.32 -3.40 0.53
CA MET A 102 -3.60 -3.73 1.93
C MET A 102 -4.71 -2.85 2.51
N ALA A 103 -4.66 -1.53 2.29
CA ALA A 103 -5.67 -0.59 2.80
C ALA A 103 -7.09 -0.86 2.25
N ALA A 104 -7.19 -1.32 1.01
CA ALA A 104 -8.47 -1.67 0.40
C ALA A 104 -8.83 -3.15 0.56
N ASN A 105 -7.93 -3.96 1.11
CA ASN A 105 -8.06 -5.42 1.22
C ASN A 105 -8.49 -6.07 -0.10
N VAL A 106 -7.88 -5.62 -1.19
CA VAL A 106 -8.27 -6.07 -2.53
C VAL A 106 -7.56 -7.35 -2.89
N SER A 107 -8.34 -8.30 -3.37
CA SER A 107 -7.87 -9.62 -3.76
C SER A 107 -8.68 -10.12 -4.95
N GLY A 108 -8.05 -10.89 -5.83
CA GLY A 108 -8.68 -11.49 -6.99
C GLY A 108 -9.62 -12.65 -6.64
N PRO A 109 -10.15 -13.35 -7.65
CA PRO A 109 -11.13 -14.43 -7.48
C PRO A 109 -10.66 -15.58 -6.59
N ARG A 110 -9.36 -15.86 -6.55
CA ARG A 110 -8.76 -16.89 -5.70
C ARG A 110 -8.94 -16.65 -4.20
N ARG A 111 -9.35 -15.44 -3.79
CA ARG A 111 -9.63 -15.14 -2.37
C ARG A 111 -10.59 -16.10 -1.70
N ILE A 112 -11.48 -16.74 -2.47
CA ILE A 112 -12.43 -17.73 -1.94
C ILE A 112 -11.69 -18.99 -1.46
N GLN A 113 -10.59 -19.36 -2.13
CA GLN A 113 -9.81 -20.55 -1.81
C GLN A 113 -8.63 -20.25 -0.87
N VAL A 114 -7.92 -19.13 -1.10
CA VAL A 114 -6.65 -18.87 -0.44
C VAL A 114 -6.73 -17.78 0.63
N GLY A 115 -7.81 -17.02 0.69
CA GLY A 115 -7.95 -15.86 1.57
C GLY A 115 -7.67 -14.53 0.87
N ALA A 116 -7.93 -13.44 1.59
CA ALA A 116 -7.74 -12.07 1.13
C ALA A 116 -6.37 -11.53 1.57
N ALA A 117 -5.97 -10.35 1.07
CA ALA A 117 -4.70 -9.72 1.42
C ALA A 117 -4.47 -9.62 2.95
N ARG A 118 -5.50 -9.27 3.72
CA ARG A 118 -5.43 -9.18 5.19
C ARG A 118 -5.06 -10.49 5.88
N ASP A 119 -5.40 -11.63 5.29
CA ASP A 119 -5.16 -12.95 5.88
C ASP A 119 -3.69 -13.36 5.78
N PHE A 120 -2.92 -12.65 4.95
CA PHE A 120 -1.47 -12.80 4.76
C PHE A 120 -0.66 -11.72 5.47
N ALA A 121 -1.30 -10.74 6.11
CA ALA A 121 -0.61 -9.68 6.83
C ALA A 121 -0.11 -10.19 8.20
N LEU A 122 1.21 -10.27 8.36
CA LEU A 122 1.85 -10.66 9.62
C LEU A 122 1.98 -9.49 10.58
N GLY A 123 2.08 -8.26 10.06
CA GLY A 123 2.19 -7.04 10.85
C GLY A 123 2.11 -5.80 9.98
N ILE A 124 1.77 -4.68 10.59
CA ILE A 124 1.69 -3.37 9.95
C ILE A 124 2.25 -2.32 10.89
N SER A 125 3.14 -1.45 10.39
CA SER A 125 3.52 -0.19 11.02
C SER A 125 2.70 0.95 10.44
N PHE A 126 2.19 1.84 11.28
CA PHE A 126 1.40 2.98 10.84
C PHE A 126 1.58 4.18 11.78
N VAL A 127 1.41 5.38 11.23
CA VAL A 127 1.43 6.62 11.98
C VAL A 127 -0.01 7.05 12.26
N VAL A 128 -0.31 7.38 13.51
CA VAL A 128 -1.61 7.91 13.93
C VAL A 128 -1.50 9.39 14.30
N ALA A 129 -2.44 10.19 13.85
CA ALA A 129 -2.63 11.53 14.39
C ALA A 129 -3.41 11.42 15.71
N LEU A 130 -2.76 11.72 16.83
CA LEU A 130 -3.48 11.88 18.11
C LEU A 130 -4.07 13.28 18.13
N ALA A 131 -5.40 13.39 18.06
CA ALA A 131 -6.08 14.62 18.34
C ALA A 131 -5.98 14.87 19.86
N ASN A 132 -5.32 15.97 20.25
CA ASN A 132 -5.44 16.48 21.61
C ASN A 132 -6.82 17.13 21.70
N TYR A 133 -7.75 16.47 22.40
CA TYR A 133 -9.05 17.01 22.80
C TYR A 133 -8.88 17.88 24.05
#